data_61ee3551f831540e4f0cf0662cdff85a
#
_entry.id   61ee3551f831540e4f0cf0662cdff85a
#
_cell.length_a   1.000
_cell.length_b   1.000
_cell.length_c   1.000
_cell.angle_alpha   90.00
_cell.angle_beta   90.00
_cell.angle_gamma   90.00
#
_symmetry.space_group_name_H-M   'P 1'
#
loop_
_entity.id
_entity.type
_entity.pdbx_description
1 polymer ?
#
loop_
_entity_poly.entity_id
_entity_poly.type
_entity_poly.pdbx_seq_one_letter_code
_entity_poly.pdbx_strand_id
1 'polypeptide(L)'
;RDSSKPVGKNRQGQQQYIKGPSIRFAELAIQQWGNIRVDTTTTFENDTFRKVRIQVLDLETNSSFGKVVSITKTVERRDNKGREVVGQRKNSYGDTVYIVVATDEELAIKEAAAISKVVRNEGLRLIPQDIIDEALEVARAARRGDVADPQERIRKVCDLFAAVRVTPEDLSQYLGCPVDKASPAQIDDLQTVYAAI
;
A
#
# COMPACT_ATOMS: atom_id res chain seq x y z
N ARG A 1 -6.42 4.27 6.29
CA ARG A 1 -6.61 4.12 4.83
C ARG A 1 -6.20 2.72 4.42
N ASP A 2 -7.03 2.04 3.65
CA ASP A 2 -6.58 0.86 2.92
C ASP A 2 -5.56 1.29 1.86
N SER A 3 -4.48 0.53 1.70
CA SER A 3 -3.54 0.75 0.61
C SER A 3 -3.88 -0.25 -0.50
N SER A 4 -4.17 0.24 -1.69
CA SER A 4 -4.24 -0.60 -2.88
C SER A 4 -2.96 -0.41 -3.69
N LYS A 5 -2.24 -1.49 -3.97
CA LYS A 5 -1.08 -1.46 -4.86
C LYS A 5 -1.35 -2.33 -6.08
N PRO A 6 -1.10 -1.82 -7.30
CA PRO A 6 -1.19 -2.65 -8.49
C PRO A 6 -0.13 -3.76 -8.42
N VAL A 7 -0.53 -4.99 -8.69
CA VAL A 7 0.35 -6.18 -8.61
C VAL A 7 0.71 -6.71 -9.99
N GLY A 8 -0.03 -6.31 -10.99
CA GLY A 8 0.12 -6.78 -12.35
C GLY A 8 -1.24 -6.99 -13.02
N LYS A 9 -1.23 -7.44 -14.25
CA LYS A 9 -2.45 -7.80 -14.97
C LYS A 9 -2.71 -9.29 -14.83
N ASN A 10 -3.99 -9.67 -14.64
CA ASN A 10 -4.41 -11.07 -14.69
C ASN A 10 -4.30 -11.61 -16.14
N ARG A 11 -4.60 -12.90 -16.35
CA ARG A 11 -4.59 -13.54 -17.68
C ARG A 11 -5.59 -12.90 -18.67
N GLN A 12 -6.55 -12.13 -18.17
CA GLN A 12 -7.57 -11.40 -18.94
C GLN A 12 -7.19 -9.93 -19.19
N GLY A 13 -5.96 -9.52 -18.82
CA GLY A 13 -5.45 -8.15 -19.01
C GLY A 13 -5.94 -7.14 -17.99
N GLN A 14 -6.74 -7.53 -16.99
CA GLN A 14 -7.26 -6.64 -15.96
C GLN A 14 -6.19 -6.38 -14.88
N GLN A 15 -6.06 -5.13 -14.46
CA GLN A 15 -5.15 -4.74 -13.40
C GLN A 15 -5.60 -5.34 -12.07
N GLN A 16 -4.71 -6.09 -11.43
CA GLN A 16 -4.96 -6.62 -10.08
C GLN A 16 -4.38 -5.69 -9.02
N TYR A 17 -5.13 -5.51 -7.94
CA TYR A 17 -4.73 -4.72 -6.79
C TYR A 17 -4.70 -5.59 -5.54
N ILE A 18 -3.62 -5.52 -4.76
CA ILE A 18 -3.62 -6.01 -3.38
C ILE A 18 -4.23 -4.92 -2.52
N LYS A 19 -5.37 -5.21 -1.88
CA LYS A 19 -5.99 -4.36 -0.87
C LYS A 19 -5.57 -4.86 0.52
N GLY A 20 -5.24 -3.95 1.41
CA GLY A 20 -4.92 -4.30 2.79
C GLY A 20 -4.73 -3.07 3.68
N PRO A 21 -4.61 -3.28 5.00
CA PRO A 21 -4.34 -2.19 5.93
C PRO A 21 -3.10 -1.39 5.53
N SER A 22 -3.18 -0.06 5.56
CA SER A 22 -2.01 0.79 5.33
C SER A 22 -1.09 0.76 6.55
N ILE A 23 0.18 1.20 6.37
CA ILE A 23 1.09 1.39 7.52
C ILE A 23 0.50 2.37 8.54
N ARG A 24 -0.18 3.44 8.09
CA ARG A 24 -0.83 4.42 8.99
C ARG A 24 -1.93 3.81 9.84
N PHE A 25 -2.70 2.88 9.28
CA PHE A 25 -3.68 2.13 10.06
C PHE A 25 -2.99 1.23 11.09
N ALA A 26 -1.93 0.52 10.70
CA ALA A 26 -1.19 -0.34 11.61
C ALA A 26 -0.55 0.44 12.77
N GLU A 27 0.08 1.57 12.47
CA GLU A 27 0.66 2.47 13.50
C GLU A 27 -0.40 2.93 14.50
N LEU A 28 -1.57 3.36 13.99
CA LEU A 28 -2.69 3.76 14.86
C LEU A 28 -3.22 2.60 15.69
N ALA A 29 -3.41 1.42 15.08
CA ALA A 29 -3.90 0.24 15.78
C ALA A 29 -2.92 -0.19 16.89
N ILE A 30 -1.62 -0.23 16.62
CA ILE A 30 -0.56 -0.53 17.58
C ILE A 30 -0.58 0.50 18.74
N GLN A 31 -0.71 1.78 18.42
CA GLN A 31 -0.75 2.86 19.41
C GLN A 31 -1.99 2.76 20.31
N GLN A 32 -3.16 2.44 19.74
CA GLN A 32 -4.42 2.33 20.49
C GLN A 32 -4.49 1.03 21.30
N TRP A 33 -3.88 -0.06 20.82
CA TRP A 33 -3.78 -1.30 21.57
C TRP A 33 -2.97 -1.12 22.85
N GLY A 34 -1.92 -0.29 22.78
CA GLY A 34 -1.05 0.00 23.91
C GLY A 34 -0.01 -1.09 24.17
N ASN A 35 0.93 -0.79 25.06
CA ASN A 35 2.00 -1.71 25.52
C ASN A 35 2.84 -2.38 24.41
N ILE A 36 2.74 -1.92 23.16
CA ILE A 36 3.53 -2.46 22.05
C ILE A 36 4.75 -1.57 21.80
N ARG A 37 5.93 -2.20 21.80
CA ARG A 37 7.20 -1.58 21.46
C ARG A 37 7.71 -2.08 20.13
N VAL A 38 8.20 -1.16 19.30
CA VAL A 38 8.85 -1.47 18.03
C VAL A 38 10.32 -1.13 18.15
N ASP A 39 11.17 -2.13 17.95
CA ASP A 39 12.63 -1.97 17.94
C ASP A 39 13.21 -2.25 16.56
N THR A 40 14.15 -1.43 16.12
CA THR A 40 14.90 -1.61 14.89
C THR A 40 16.39 -1.54 15.17
N THR A 41 17.14 -2.52 14.67
CA THR A 41 18.59 -2.59 14.90
C THR A 41 19.29 -3.09 13.64
N THR A 42 20.31 -2.37 13.19
CA THR A 42 21.23 -2.86 12.16
C THR A 42 22.10 -3.97 12.78
N THR A 43 21.96 -5.18 12.27
CA THR A 43 22.69 -6.35 12.79
C THR A 43 23.94 -6.66 11.99
N PHE A 44 24.00 -6.21 10.75
CA PHE A 44 25.14 -6.40 9.87
C PHE A 44 25.12 -5.36 8.73
N GLU A 45 26.29 -4.90 8.33
CA GLU A 45 26.44 -4.00 7.19
C GLU A 45 27.78 -4.26 6.50
N ASN A 46 27.75 -4.24 5.16
CA ASN A 46 28.93 -4.22 4.30
C ASN A 46 28.67 -3.33 3.06
N ASP A 47 29.56 -3.33 2.08
CA ASP A 47 29.44 -2.49 0.89
C ASP A 47 28.26 -2.86 -0.01
N THR A 48 27.74 -4.09 0.07
CA THR A 48 26.70 -4.58 -0.83
C THR A 48 25.29 -4.59 -0.23
N PHE A 49 25.17 -4.78 1.08
CA PHE A 49 23.88 -4.83 1.76
C PHE A 49 23.98 -4.49 3.25
N ARG A 50 22.82 -4.12 3.81
CA ARG A 50 22.59 -3.93 5.25
C ARG A 50 21.52 -4.91 5.72
N LYS A 51 21.72 -5.57 6.86
CA LYS A 51 20.70 -6.38 7.55
C LYS A 51 20.14 -5.59 8.72
N VAL A 52 18.81 -5.42 8.71
CA VAL A 52 18.09 -4.76 9.79
C VAL A 52 17.16 -5.78 10.45
N ARG A 53 17.27 -5.91 11.76
CA ARG A 53 16.31 -6.63 12.59
C ARG A 53 15.23 -5.66 12.99
N ILE A 54 13.98 -6.02 12.75
CA ILE A 54 12.80 -5.31 13.20
C ILE A 54 12.04 -6.25 14.11
N GLN A 55 11.74 -5.79 15.33
CA GLN A 55 11.02 -6.55 16.35
C GLN A 55 9.84 -5.73 16.83
N VAL A 56 8.68 -6.38 17.00
CA VAL A 56 7.48 -5.80 17.62
C VAL A 56 7.17 -6.66 18.83
N LEU A 57 7.12 -6.03 19.99
CA LEU A 57 6.95 -6.69 21.29
C LEU A 57 5.67 -6.17 21.94
N ASP A 58 4.84 -7.08 22.40
CA ASP A 58 3.80 -6.81 23.37
C ASP A 58 4.39 -6.97 24.78
N LEU A 59 4.49 -5.86 25.50
CA LEU A 59 5.11 -5.80 26.82
C LEU A 59 4.20 -6.35 27.92
N GLU A 60 2.90 -6.50 27.66
CA GLU A 60 1.94 -7.06 28.59
C GLU A 60 1.97 -8.59 28.59
N THR A 61 1.90 -9.17 27.39
CA THR A 61 1.90 -10.62 27.22
C THR A 61 3.29 -11.22 27.05
N ASN A 62 4.32 -10.38 26.91
CA ASN A 62 5.70 -10.75 26.58
C ASN A 62 5.80 -11.52 25.25
N SER A 63 4.86 -11.31 24.35
CA SER A 63 4.85 -11.90 23.01
C SER A 63 5.63 -11.03 22.04
N SER A 64 6.35 -11.63 21.09
CA SER A 64 7.08 -10.86 20.09
C SER A 64 7.04 -11.50 18.72
N PHE A 65 6.96 -10.65 17.70
CA PHE A 65 7.16 -11.02 16.31
C PHE A 65 8.22 -10.13 15.69
N GLY A 66 8.97 -10.67 14.74
CA GLY A 66 9.99 -9.87 14.09
C GLY A 66 10.59 -10.54 12.87
N LYS A 67 11.40 -9.77 12.16
CA LYS A 67 12.08 -10.20 10.95
C LYS A 67 13.43 -9.54 10.81
N VAL A 68 14.37 -10.28 10.22
CA VAL A 68 15.59 -9.68 9.68
C VAL A 68 15.39 -9.48 8.19
N VAL A 69 15.53 -8.25 7.72
CA VAL A 69 15.46 -7.90 6.30
C VAL A 69 16.83 -7.54 5.77
N SER A 70 17.13 -7.98 4.55
CA SER A 70 18.35 -7.60 3.84
C SER A 70 18.01 -6.49 2.84
N ILE A 71 18.71 -5.37 2.93
CA ILE A 71 18.52 -4.17 2.11
C ILE A 71 19.78 -4.02 1.26
N THR A 72 19.65 -4.27 -0.04
CA THR A 72 20.78 -4.11 -0.97
C THR A 72 21.09 -2.64 -1.18
N LYS A 73 22.38 -2.32 -1.21
CA LYS A 73 22.90 -0.96 -1.47
C LYS A 73 22.94 -0.62 -2.98
N THR A 74 22.02 -1.23 -3.75
CA THR A 74 21.88 -0.98 -5.18
C THR A 74 20.44 -0.67 -5.53
N VAL A 75 20.22 0.07 -6.62
CA VAL A 75 18.89 0.37 -7.18
C VAL A 75 18.87 0.08 -8.68
N GLU A 76 17.68 -0.22 -9.19
CA GLU A 76 17.48 -0.44 -10.61
C GLU A 76 17.08 0.86 -11.31
N ARG A 77 17.72 1.16 -12.44
CA ARG A 77 17.48 2.35 -13.27
C ARG A 77 17.43 1.98 -14.74
N ARG A 78 16.58 2.66 -15.51
CA ARG A 78 16.55 2.53 -16.97
C ARG A 78 17.78 3.18 -17.63
N ASP A 79 18.33 4.20 -16.98
CA ASP A 79 19.51 4.92 -17.41
C ASP A 79 20.48 5.04 -16.22
N ASN A 80 21.76 4.77 -16.43
CA ASN A 80 22.78 4.83 -15.39
C ASN A 80 23.19 6.27 -15.03
N LYS A 81 22.95 7.26 -15.91
CA LYS A 81 23.29 8.69 -15.70
C LYS A 81 24.71 8.94 -15.17
N GLY A 82 25.68 8.15 -15.65
CA GLY A 82 27.08 8.24 -15.21
C GLY A 82 27.37 7.64 -13.83
N ARG A 83 26.43 6.92 -13.21
CA ARG A 83 26.63 6.21 -11.94
C ARG A 83 27.35 4.88 -12.18
N GLU A 84 28.04 4.40 -11.16
CA GLU A 84 28.68 3.09 -11.18
C GLU A 84 27.66 1.98 -11.41
N VAL A 85 27.86 1.19 -12.46
CA VAL A 85 27.02 0.06 -12.84
C VAL A 85 27.62 -1.21 -12.26
N VAL A 86 26.91 -1.80 -11.29
CA VAL A 86 27.29 -3.06 -10.65
C VAL A 86 26.84 -4.26 -11.48
N GLY A 87 25.78 -4.09 -12.29
CA GLY A 87 25.23 -5.13 -13.12
C GLY A 87 24.09 -4.64 -14.00
N GLN A 88 23.60 -5.54 -14.84
CA GLN A 88 22.42 -5.26 -15.67
C GLN A 88 21.56 -6.51 -15.81
N ARG A 89 20.27 -6.31 -16.01
CA ARG A 89 19.31 -7.39 -16.29
C ARG A 89 18.23 -6.93 -17.26
N LYS A 90 17.53 -7.86 -17.87
CA LYS A 90 16.30 -7.56 -18.61
C LYS A 90 15.10 -7.56 -17.67
N ASN A 91 14.22 -6.57 -17.81
CA ASN A 91 12.94 -6.56 -17.12
C ASN A 91 11.95 -7.50 -17.81
N SER A 92 10.72 -7.62 -17.27
CA SER A 92 9.65 -8.46 -17.83
C SER A 92 9.17 -8.01 -19.23
N TYR A 93 9.54 -6.81 -19.66
CA TYR A 93 9.24 -6.27 -21.00
C TYR A 93 10.38 -6.42 -22.00
N GLY A 94 11.51 -7.01 -21.56
CA GLY A 94 12.70 -7.18 -22.41
C GLY A 94 13.68 -5.99 -22.42
N ASP A 95 13.34 -4.87 -21.74
CA ASP A 95 14.22 -3.71 -21.67
C ASP A 95 15.42 -3.97 -20.75
N THR A 96 16.54 -3.40 -21.08
CA THR A 96 17.73 -3.44 -20.21
C THR A 96 17.55 -2.49 -19.04
N VAL A 97 17.77 -2.98 -17.82
CA VAL A 97 17.77 -2.22 -16.58
C VAL A 97 19.16 -2.33 -15.95
N TYR A 98 19.71 -1.20 -15.59
CA TYR A 98 21.02 -1.10 -14.94
C TYR A 98 20.86 -1.18 -13.43
N ILE A 99 21.72 -1.97 -12.79
CA ILE A 99 21.83 -2.06 -11.33
C ILE A 99 22.99 -1.14 -10.95
N VAL A 100 22.67 -0.03 -10.29
CA VAL A 100 23.65 0.99 -9.90
C VAL A 100 23.73 1.11 -8.38
N VAL A 101 24.86 1.60 -7.86
CA VAL A 101 25.02 1.86 -6.43
C VAL A 101 23.97 2.88 -5.97
N ALA A 102 23.26 2.58 -4.89
CA ALA A 102 22.29 3.47 -4.30
C ALA A 102 22.94 4.69 -3.66
N THR A 103 22.30 5.85 -3.75
CA THR A 103 22.65 7.00 -2.92
C THR A 103 22.18 6.77 -1.48
N ASP A 104 22.70 7.53 -0.52
CA ASP A 104 22.27 7.43 0.87
C ASP A 104 20.76 7.70 1.03
N GLU A 105 20.22 8.65 0.27
CA GLU A 105 18.79 8.95 0.24
C GLU A 105 17.96 7.76 -0.29
N GLU A 106 18.39 7.15 -1.40
CA GLU A 106 17.74 5.98 -1.96
C GLU A 106 17.80 4.78 -1.00
N LEU A 107 18.92 4.61 -0.30
CA LEU A 107 19.08 3.58 0.72
C LEU A 107 18.14 3.82 1.91
N ALA A 108 18.06 5.06 2.40
CA ALA A 108 17.15 5.43 3.47
C ALA A 108 15.67 5.19 3.10
N ILE A 109 15.26 5.51 1.87
CA ILE A 109 13.91 5.24 1.37
C ILE A 109 13.63 3.72 1.33
N LYS A 110 14.58 2.91 0.85
CA LYS A 110 14.45 1.44 0.82
C LYS A 110 14.34 0.87 2.24
N GLU A 111 15.15 1.37 3.16
CA GLU A 111 15.14 0.96 4.57
C GLU A 111 13.80 1.30 5.22
N ALA A 112 13.34 2.54 5.10
CA ALA A 112 12.05 2.97 5.62
C ALA A 112 10.88 2.14 5.07
N ALA A 113 10.90 1.83 3.77
CA ALA A 113 9.87 0.99 3.15
C ALA A 113 9.91 -0.46 3.68
N ALA A 114 11.10 -1.02 3.90
CA ALA A 114 11.27 -2.37 4.44
C ALA A 114 10.81 -2.44 5.92
N ILE A 115 11.20 -1.46 6.74
CA ILE A 115 10.77 -1.34 8.15
C ILE A 115 9.24 -1.22 8.21
N SER A 116 8.65 -0.28 7.48
CA SER A 116 7.21 -0.06 7.46
C SER A 116 6.41 -1.33 7.08
N LYS A 117 6.93 -2.11 6.14
CA LYS A 117 6.31 -3.38 5.73
C LYS A 117 6.32 -4.41 6.87
N VAL A 118 7.43 -4.53 7.60
CA VAL A 118 7.55 -5.47 8.72
C VAL A 118 6.70 -5.00 9.88
N VAL A 119 6.79 -3.73 10.29
CA VAL A 119 6.00 -3.15 11.38
C VAL A 119 4.51 -3.37 11.13
N ARG A 120 4.02 -3.07 9.92
CA ARG A 120 2.63 -3.32 9.57
C ARG A 120 2.24 -4.79 9.72
N ASN A 121 3.04 -5.69 9.16
CA ASN A 121 2.67 -7.10 9.11
C ASN A 121 2.81 -7.77 10.49
N GLU A 122 3.91 -7.52 11.19
CA GLU A 122 4.17 -8.18 12.46
C GLU A 122 3.45 -7.47 13.62
N GLY A 123 3.24 -6.16 13.53
CA GLY A 123 2.48 -5.41 14.55
C GLY A 123 1.00 -5.77 14.57
N LEU A 124 0.37 -5.89 13.41
CA LEU A 124 -1.04 -6.31 13.36
C LEU A 124 -1.26 -7.76 13.80
N ARG A 125 -0.23 -8.60 13.82
CA ARG A 125 -0.33 -9.98 14.34
C ARG A 125 -0.45 -10.05 15.86
N LEU A 126 -0.06 -9.00 16.59
CA LEU A 126 -0.23 -8.91 18.04
C LEU A 126 -1.65 -8.53 18.45
N ILE A 127 -2.45 -8.01 17.53
CA ILE A 127 -3.83 -7.60 17.75
C ILE A 127 -4.76 -8.69 17.20
N PRO A 128 -5.79 -9.12 17.94
CA PRO A 128 -6.76 -10.08 17.44
C PRO A 128 -7.37 -9.65 16.10
N GLN A 129 -7.51 -10.60 15.18
CA GLN A 129 -7.91 -10.29 13.80
C GLN A 129 -9.35 -9.73 13.71
N ASP A 130 -10.25 -10.19 14.56
CA ASP A 130 -11.63 -9.71 14.66
C ASP A 130 -11.68 -8.22 15.03
N ILE A 131 -10.83 -7.76 15.94
CA ILE A 131 -10.71 -6.33 16.31
C ILE A 131 -10.17 -5.51 15.14
N ILE A 132 -9.18 -6.05 14.41
CA ILE A 132 -8.66 -5.38 13.21
C ILE A 132 -9.73 -5.25 12.14
N ASP A 133 -10.52 -6.31 11.92
CA ASP A 133 -11.57 -6.33 10.91
C ASP A 133 -12.70 -5.36 11.28
N GLU A 134 -13.13 -5.34 12.54
CA GLU A 134 -14.12 -4.38 13.06
C GLU A 134 -13.62 -2.93 12.89
N ALA A 135 -12.39 -2.63 13.28
CA ALA A 135 -11.81 -1.30 13.15
C ALA A 135 -11.73 -0.85 11.67
N LEU A 136 -11.42 -1.77 10.75
CA LEU A 136 -11.42 -1.48 9.31
C LEU A 136 -12.84 -1.21 8.80
N GLU A 137 -13.85 -1.96 9.24
CA GLU A 137 -15.25 -1.72 8.86
C GLU A 137 -15.75 -0.38 9.39
N VAL A 138 -15.45 -0.02 10.64
CA VAL A 138 -15.78 1.29 11.21
C VAL A 138 -15.11 2.42 10.41
N ALA A 139 -13.82 2.27 10.06
CA ALA A 139 -13.09 3.25 9.26
C ALA A 139 -13.68 3.40 7.84
N ARG A 140 -14.11 2.29 7.24
CA ARG A 140 -14.79 2.29 5.93
C ARG A 140 -16.18 2.93 6.02
N ALA A 141 -16.93 2.61 7.08
CA ALA A 141 -18.25 3.18 7.31
C ALA A 141 -18.20 4.69 7.55
N ALA A 142 -17.23 5.16 8.36
CA ALA A 142 -16.99 6.59 8.58
C ALA A 142 -16.65 7.31 7.26
N ARG A 143 -15.81 6.70 6.43
CA ARG A 143 -15.48 7.25 5.10
C ARG A 143 -16.70 7.28 4.16
N ARG A 144 -17.60 6.30 4.27
CA ARG A 144 -18.87 6.29 3.53
C ARG A 144 -19.87 7.31 4.09
N GLY A 145 -19.83 7.57 5.39
CA GLY A 145 -20.74 8.49 6.11
C GLY A 145 -20.40 9.97 5.97
N ASP A 146 -19.21 10.34 5.45
CA ASP A 146 -18.80 11.73 5.24
C ASP A 146 -19.64 12.49 4.17
N VAL A 147 -20.57 11.77 3.51
CA VAL A 147 -21.57 12.38 2.61
C VAL A 147 -22.95 11.93 3.08
N ALA A 148 -23.65 12.83 3.72
CA ALA A 148 -24.94 12.59 4.37
C ALA A 148 -26.08 12.14 3.41
N ASP A 149 -25.91 12.36 2.08
CA ASP A 149 -26.88 11.98 1.06
C ASP A 149 -26.25 11.06 -0.01
N PRO A 150 -26.77 9.82 -0.21
CA PRO A 150 -26.34 8.94 -1.28
C PRO A 150 -26.40 9.59 -2.67
N GLN A 151 -27.40 10.44 -2.92
CA GLN A 151 -27.56 11.15 -4.19
C GLN A 151 -26.46 12.20 -4.39
N GLU A 152 -26.04 12.87 -3.32
CA GLU A 152 -24.93 13.83 -3.38
C GLU A 152 -23.60 13.12 -3.67
N ARG A 153 -23.40 11.92 -3.13
CA ARG A 153 -22.21 11.08 -3.46
C ARG A 153 -22.18 10.70 -4.93
N ILE A 154 -23.30 10.24 -5.47
CA ILE A 154 -23.44 9.88 -6.86
C ILE A 154 -23.14 11.08 -7.76
N ARG A 155 -23.71 12.25 -7.43
CA ARG A 155 -23.49 13.48 -8.18
C ARG A 155 -21.99 13.86 -8.18
N LYS A 156 -21.34 13.86 -7.02
CA LYS A 156 -19.90 14.15 -6.92
C LYS A 156 -19.04 13.20 -7.75
N VAL A 157 -19.38 11.92 -7.78
CA VAL A 157 -18.65 10.94 -8.61
C VAL A 157 -18.89 11.21 -10.09
N CYS A 158 -20.13 11.48 -10.51
CA CYS A 158 -20.42 11.85 -11.89
C CYS A 158 -19.67 13.11 -12.33
N ASP A 159 -19.62 14.14 -11.47
CA ASP A 159 -18.89 15.38 -11.74
C ASP A 159 -17.38 15.15 -11.92
N LEU A 160 -16.78 14.27 -11.09
CA LEU A 160 -15.38 13.89 -11.23
C LEU A 160 -15.10 13.20 -12.58
N PHE A 161 -15.95 12.25 -12.96
CA PHE A 161 -15.79 11.52 -14.21
C PHE A 161 -16.12 12.39 -15.46
N ALA A 162 -17.02 13.36 -15.33
CA ALA A 162 -17.29 14.34 -16.38
C ALA A 162 -16.04 15.16 -16.73
N ALA A 163 -15.18 15.45 -15.74
CA ALA A 163 -13.91 16.16 -15.96
C ALA A 163 -12.94 15.37 -16.88
N VAL A 164 -13.05 14.05 -16.93
CA VAL A 164 -12.30 13.16 -17.82
C VAL A 164 -13.12 12.66 -18.99
N ARG A 165 -14.24 13.31 -19.29
CA ARG A 165 -15.15 13.05 -20.42
C ARG A 165 -15.83 11.67 -20.38
N VAL A 166 -16.04 11.11 -19.21
CA VAL A 166 -16.83 9.88 -19.00
C VAL A 166 -18.24 10.29 -18.59
N THR A 167 -19.23 9.74 -19.28
CA THR A 167 -20.64 10.08 -19.07
C THR A 167 -21.29 9.20 -17.99
N PRO A 168 -22.43 9.59 -17.39
CA PRO A 168 -23.18 8.72 -16.48
C PRO A 168 -23.64 7.42 -17.11
N GLU A 169 -23.87 7.41 -18.44
CA GLU A 169 -24.20 6.22 -19.21
C GLU A 169 -23.04 5.24 -19.25
N ASP A 170 -21.82 5.72 -19.47
CA ASP A 170 -20.60 4.90 -19.42
C ASP A 170 -20.39 4.28 -18.04
N LEU A 171 -20.62 5.06 -16.99
CA LEU A 171 -20.55 4.57 -15.60
C LEU A 171 -21.62 3.52 -15.33
N SER A 172 -22.84 3.70 -15.84
CA SER A 172 -23.93 2.73 -15.71
C SER A 172 -23.62 1.42 -16.44
N GLN A 173 -22.98 1.49 -17.60
CA GLN A 173 -22.52 0.33 -18.35
C GLN A 173 -21.40 -0.42 -17.59
N TYR A 174 -20.46 0.31 -17.00
CA TYR A 174 -19.38 -0.27 -16.19
C TYR A 174 -19.91 -0.98 -14.95
N LEU A 175 -20.89 -0.40 -14.28
CA LEU A 175 -21.50 -0.94 -13.06
C LEU A 175 -22.49 -2.08 -13.31
N GLY A 176 -22.99 -2.22 -14.54
CA GLY A 176 -24.09 -3.14 -14.88
C GLY A 176 -25.45 -2.74 -14.29
N CYS A 177 -25.59 -1.52 -13.80
CA CYS A 177 -26.82 -0.93 -13.28
C CYS A 177 -26.82 0.58 -13.45
N PRO A 178 -27.99 1.25 -13.45
CA PRO A 178 -28.08 2.70 -13.48
C PRO A 178 -27.27 3.32 -12.33
N VAL A 179 -26.47 4.35 -12.62
CA VAL A 179 -25.55 4.96 -11.64
C VAL A 179 -26.29 5.59 -10.45
N ASP A 180 -27.53 6.04 -10.64
CA ASP A 180 -28.41 6.55 -9.61
C ASP A 180 -28.87 5.50 -8.59
N LYS A 181 -28.75 4.21 -8.94
CA LYS A 181 -29.05 3.05 -8.10
C LYS A 181 -27.79 2.33 -7.60
N ALA A 182 -26.62 2.91 -7.82
CA ALA A 182 -25.36 2.30 -7.40
C ALA A 182 -25.30 2.16 -5.88
N SER A 183 -24.88 0.98 -5.43
CA SER A 183 -24.64 0.72 -4.01
C SER A 183 -23.45 1.54 -3.49
N PRO A 184 -23.36 1.82 -2.17
CA PRO A 184 -22.21 2.53 -1.59
C PRO A 184 -20.86 1.89 -1.95
N ALA A 185 -20.80 0.56 -2.04
CA ALA A 185 -19.59 -0.16 -2.41
C ALA A 185 -19.20 0.09 -3.88
N GLN A 186 -20.17 0.16 -4.80
CA GLN A 186 -19.94 0.50 -6.20
C GLN A 186 -19.48 1.94 -6.38
N ILE A 187 -20.01 2.87 -5.58
CA ILE A 187 -19.56 4.27 -5.57
C ILE A 187 -18.11 4.38 -5.07
N ASP A 188 -17.74 3.63 -4.03
CA ASP A 188 -16.35 3.58 -3.54
C ASP A 188 -15.40 2.97 -4.57
N ASP A 189 -15.86 1.99 -5.34
CA ASP A 189 -15.09 1.39 -6.44
C ASP A 189 -14.84 2.42 -7.56
N LEU A 190 -15.87 3.16 -7.98
CA LEU A 190 -15.71 4.25 -8.94
C LEU A 190 -14.71 5.32 -8.47
N GLN A 191 -14.76 5.72 -7.20
CA GLN A 191 -13.78 6.66 -6.64
C GLN A 191 -12.36 6.10 -6.68
N THR A 192 -12.20 4.81 -6.48
CA THR A 192 -10.91 4.13 -6.57
C THR A 192 -10.39 4.08 -8.01
N VAL A 193 -11.29 3.83 -8.97
CA VAL A 193 -10.98 3.87 -10.42
C VAL A 193 -10.56 5.28 -10.84
N TYR A 194 -11.31 6.32 -10.43
CA TYR A 194 -10.96 7.70 -10.75
C TYR A 194 -9.59 8.11 -10.17
N ALA A 195 -9.26 7.67 -8.96
CA ALA A 195 -7.96 7.96 -8.33
C ALA A 195 -6.77 7.25 -9.01
N ALA A 196 -7.04 6.31 -9.93
CA ALA A 196 -6.03 5.57 -10.68
C ALA A 196 -5.81 6.11 -12.12
N ILE A 197 -6.62 7.10 -12.54
CA ILE A 197 -6.52 7.80 -13.82
C ILE A 197 -5.60 9.02 -13.66
#